data_f99e6baae5a9b86a2e48f8e57fbdbdcc
#
_entry.id   f99e6baae5a9b86a2e48f8e57fbdbdcc
#
_cell.length_a   1.000
_cell.length_b   1.000
_cell.length_c   1.000
_cell.angle_alpha   90.00
_cell.angle_beta   90.00
_cell.angle_gamma   90.00
#
_symmetry.space_group_name_H-M   'P 1'
#
loop_
_entity.id
_entity.type
_entity.pdbx_description
1 polymer ?
#
loop_
_entity_poly.entity_id
_entity_poly.type
_entity_poly.pdbx_seq_one_letter_code
_entity_poly.pdbx_strand_id
1 'polypeptide(L)'
;MTQLTDKIGKFLTRFGACRRGGVAVFLALAIVPVIGFVGIGTDVARAYLVKSRLSSALDAAALAGGRSFFLPTRDADIDMFFNANFPAGYLGATVTGPIKFPDVNNETLELTASAVIPTSFMRVLGFEDVSVSASSQVKRELIALDVVLAIDMSGSMTSGAIGGGSRIAAARTAAQTLIGILFGTAPDKDLLGIGLVPWNSKVNVTIDGATYDPGLTTEDPVAAFAHPVTGAVQSAVYTVNNSPVPLLNDPGPDWTGCVFQRYADDGDDGNDGDVLLNIGQIGTKDWVAWEPIGPDGDPLSGWSTCAMAVGGNECGPCLSHGITPLQHSKAVIEGKIDALTSPQGQTNIPQGLGWAWRVLKPSAPFTEAIPDPPYRRQQAIVLLTDGENVGGSGDGYKGTWGTGGTAHDEMNSRLLTLAGNVKADGVIVYVIQFANNDEDLKNILKQVASGPDAPYYHLAPGAAELQTVFREVANHLTELRLSK
;
A
#
# COMPACT_ATOMS: atom_id res chain seq x y z
N MET A 1 91.06 36.66 15.55
CA MET A 1 90.35 35.53 14.85
C MET A 1 90.98 34.16 15.23
N THR A 2 92.16 34.03 15.61
CA THR A 2 92.87 32.80 15.93
C THR A 2 92.47 32.08 17.22
N GLN A 3 91.88 32.74 18.20
CA GLN A 3 91.43 32.08 19.46
C GLN A 3 90.04 31.40 19.34
N LEU A 4 89.26 31.78 18.39
CA LEU A 4 87.89 31.16 18.16
C LEU A 4 88.04 29.85 17.41
N THR A 5 88.95 29.80 16.42
CA THR A 5 89.23 28.58 15.63
C THR A 5 89.86 27.47 16.46
N ASP A 6 90.78 27.86 17.42
CA ASP A 6 91.44 26.89 18.33
C ASP A 6 90.47 26.32 19.39
N LYS A 7 89.49 27.11 19.85
CA LYS A 7 88.36 26.63 20.72
C LYS A 7 87.40 25.70 19.99
N ILE A 8 87.08 26.01 18.76
CA ILE A 8 86.20 25.15 17.94
C ILE A 8 86.89 23.83 17.58
N GLY A 9 88.20 23.91 17.22
CA GLY A 9 88.99 22.71 16.96
C GLY A 9 89.13 21.79 18.18
N LYS A 10 89.39 22.33 19.38
CA LYS A 10 89.46 21.57 20.64
C LYS A 10 88.06 21.04 21.06
N PHE A 11 86.98 21.72 20.73
CA PHE A 11 85.62 21.22 20.98
C PHE A 11 85.29 20.05 20.06
N LEU A 12 85.63 20.14 18.78
CA LEU A 12 85.38 19.09 17.78
C LEU A 12 86.24 17.84 18.03
N THR A 13 87.48 18.01 18.45
CA THR A 13 88.36 16.86 18.81
C THR A 13 87.96 16.19 20.11
N ARG A 14 87.50 16.95 21.11
CA ARG A 14 86.86 16.36 22.32
C ARG A 14 85.53 15.65 22.03
N PHE A 15 84.74 16.15 21.07
CA PHE A 15 83.50 15.53 20.65
C PHE A 15 83.76 14.18 19.92
N GLY A 16 84.77 14.12 19.04
CA GLY A 16 85.16 12.91 18.34
C GLY A 16 85.84 11.82 19.23
N ALA A 17 86.43 12.21 20.39
CA ALA A 17 87.10 11.28 21.33
C ALA A 17 86.11 10.73 22.40
N CYS A 18 84.92 11.22 22.51
CA CYS A 18 83.94 10.85 23.52
C CYS A 18 83.21 9.57 23.15
N ARG A 19 83.69 8.39 23.59
CA ARG A 19 82.98 7.09 23.36
C ARG A 19 81.58 7.00 24.00
N ARG A 20 81.17 7.98 24.79
CA ARG A 20 79.81 8.11 25.32
C ARG A 20 78.84 8.79 24.32
N GLY A 21 79.33 9.29 23.19
CA GLY A 21 78.50 9.92 22.14
C GLY A 21 77.78 8.93 21.23
N GLY A 22 78.03 7.64 21.30
CA GLY A 22 77.35 6.62 20.45
C GLY A 22 75.83 6.60 20.62
N VAL A 23 75.37 6.85 21.84
CA VAL A 23 73.94 6.91 22.13
C VAL A 23 73.26 8.12 21.44
N ALA A 24 73.98 9.26 21.40
CA ALA A 24 73.43 10.47 20.73
C ALA A 24 73.39 10.32 19.20
N VAL A 25 74.38 9.64 18.62
CA VAL A 25 74.37 9.32 17.17
C VAL A 25 73.31 8.28 16.85
N PHE A 26 73.16 7.26 17.69
CA PHE A 26 72.11 6.26 17.55
C PHE A 26 70.71 6.87 17.68
N LEU A 27 70.51 7.77 18.66
CA LEU A 27 69.29 8.49 18.86
C LEU A 27 68.95 9.43 17.66
N ALA A 28 69.99 10.13 17.15
CA ALA A 28 69.83 10.99 15.99
C ALA A 28 69.46 10.20 14.71
N LEU A 29 70.04 9.00 14.52
CA LEU A 29 69.68 8.10 13.42
C LEU A 29 68.36 7.43 13.61
N ALA A 30 67.90 7.13 14.85
CA ALA A 30 66.66 6.51 15.15
C ALA A 30 65.44 7.51 15.09
N ILE A 31 65.68 8.79 15.37
CA ILE A 31 64.70 9.85 15.37
C ILE A 31 64.11 10.08 13.95
N VAL A 32 64.96 9.94 12.92
CA VAL A 32 64.55 10.15 11.53
C VAL A 32 63.44 9.12 11.10
N PRO A 33 63.67 7.81 11.27
CA PRO A 33 62.59 6.84 10.94
C PRO A 33 61.41 6.97 11.89
N VAL A 34 61.56 7.30 13.15
CA VAL A 34 60.44 7.50 14.08
C VAL A 34 59.58 8.68 13.65
N ILE A 35 60.18 9.83 13.31
CA ILE A 35 59.43 10.98 12.78
C ILE A 35 58.78 10.62 11.45
N GLY A 36 59.46 9.82 10.60
CA GLY A 36 58.92 9.34 9.35
C GLY A 36 57.65 8.47 9.55
N PHE A 37 57.70 7.51 10.47
CA PHE A 37 56.56 6.65 10.79
C PHE A 37 55.39 7.42 11.41
N VAL A 38 55.65 8.33 12.35
CA VAL A 38 54.62 9.20 12.93
C VAL A 38 54.02 10.11 11.87
N GLY A 39 54.84 10.64 10.97
CA GLY A 39 54.41 11.50 9.88
C GLY A 39 53.51 10.76 8.87
N ILE A 40 53.92 9.57 8.43
CA ILE A 40 53.09 8.70 7.56
C ILE A 40 51.79 8.38 8.26
N GLY A 41 51.84 7.99 9.55
CA GLY A 41 50.64 7.72 10.33
C GLY A 41 49.65 8.91 10.36
N THR A 42 50.19 10.13 10.46
CA THR A 42 49.37 11.37 10.45
C THR A 42 48.73 11.62 9.10
N ASP A 43 49.44 11.48 7.99
CA ASP A 43 48.92 11.68 6.64
C ASP A 43 47.89 10.59 6.30
N VAL A 44 48.12 9.33 6.68
CA VAL A 44 47.14 8.22 6.51
C VAL A 44 45.88 8.46 7.35
N ALA A 45 46.03 8.92 8.61
CA ALA A 45 44.91 9.24 9.46
C ALA A 45 44.03 10.38 8.84
N ARG A 46 44.68 11.42 8.29
CA ARG A 46 43.95 12.49 7.56
C ARG A 46 43.21 11.94 6.34
N ALA A 47 43.88 11.10 5.55
CA ALA A 47 43.26 10.47 4.38
C ALA A 47 42.06 9.61 4.78
N TYR A 48 42.13 8.85 5.87
CA TYR A 48 41.03 8.07 6.40
C TYR A 48 39.86 8.95 6.86
N LEU A 49 40.12 10.03 7.57
CA LEU A 49 39.10 10.98 8.01
C LEU A 49 38.38 11.64 6.81
N VAL A 50 39.16 12.04 5.79
CA VAL A 50 38.60 12.60 4.55
C VAL A 50 37.73 11.57 3.83
N LYS A 51 38.20 10.32 3.69
CA LYS A 51 37.43 9.23 3.07
C LYS A 51 36.14 8.94 3.83
N SER A 52 36.22 8.86 5.16
CA SER A 52 35.03 8.62 6.00
C SER A 52 33.99 9.76 5.84
N ARG A 53 34.47 11.01 5.84
CA ARG A 53 33.60 12.16 5.65
C ARG A 53 33.00 12.21 4.25
N LEU A 54 33.79 11.83 3.22
CA LEU A 54 33.35 11.77 1.83
C LEU A 54 32.24 10.72 1.66
N SER A 55 32.42 9.53 2.25
CA SER A 55 31.41 8.48 2.25
C SER A 55 30.10 8.95 2.90
N SER A 56 30.17 9.53 4.09
CA SER A 56 28.96 10.04 4.78
C SER A 56 28.26 11.16 4.00
N ALA A 57 29.01 12.01 3.31
CA ALA A 57 28.45 13.07 2.48
C ALA A 57 27.77 12.50 1.24
N LEU A 58 28.34 11.46 0.62
CA LEU A 58 27.73 10.75 -0.50
C LEU A 58 26.48 10.00 -0.07
N ASP A 59 26.47 9.37 1.10
CA ASP A 59 25.29 8.68 1.64
C ASP A 59 24.12 9.66 1.84
N ALA A 60 24.40 10.82 2.44
CA ALA A 60 23.40 11.85 2.63
C ALA A 60 22.87 12.40 1.29
N ALA A 61 23.76 12.62 0.32
CA ALA A 61 23.40 13.08 -1.02
C ALA A 61 22.63 12.03 -1.81
N ALA A 62 23.01 10.74 -1.69
CA ALA A 62 22.31 9.65 -2.34
C ALA A 62 20.87 9.50 -1.82
N LEU A 63 20.68 9.60 -0.50
CA LEU A 63 19.34 9.59 0.11
C LEU A 63 18.48 10.76 -0.36
N ALA A 64 19.05 11.97 -0.45
CA ALA A 64 18.35 13.13 -0.96
C ALA A 64 17.97 12.96 -2.44
N GLY A 65 18.91 12.51 -3.28
CA GLY A 65 18.66 12.23 -4.69
C GLY A 65 17.68 11.08 -4.93
N GLY A 66 17.70 10.04 -4.09
CA GLY A 66 16.71 8.96 -4.12
C GLY A 66 15.29 9.45 -3.82
N ARG A 67 15.15 10.38 -2.87
CA ARG A 67 13.86 10.98 -2.52
C ARG A 67 13.28 11.83 -3.65
N SER A 68 14.12 12.56 -4.37
CA SER A 68 13.75 13.43 -5.49
C SER A 68 14.06 12.80 -6.87
N PHE A 69 14.17 11.47 -6.97
CA PHE A 69 14.69 10.74 -8.13
C PHE A 69 14.12 11.19 -9.47
N PHE A 70 12.81 11.38 -9.56
CA PHE A 70 12.10 11.83 -10.77
C PHE A 70 11.80 13.32 -10.82
N LEU A 71 12.22 14.09 -9.80
CA LEU A 71 11.99 15.53 -9.78
C LEU A 71 13.09 16.28 -10.55
N PRO A 72 12.76 17.40 -11.20
CA PRO A 72 13.77 18.24 -11.84
C PRO A 72 14.83 18.78 -10.87
N THR A 73 14.51 18.83 -9.57
CA THR A 73 15.39 19.32 -8.51
C THR A 73 16.41 18.28 -8.03
N ARG A 74 16.30 17.01 -8.46
CA ARG A 74 17.15 15.91 -7.98
C ARG A 74 18.62 16.25 -7.90
N ASP A 75 19.16 16.74 -9.01
CA ASP A 75 20.60 17.00 -9.10
C ASP A 75 21.03 18.19 -8.22
N ALA A 76 20.17 19.19 -8.05
CA ALA A 76 20.38 20.30 -7.14
C ALA A 76 20.31 19.84 -5.67
N ASP A 77 19.37 18.97 -5.34
CA ASP A 77 19.25 18.39 -4.00
C ASP A 77 20.49 17.56 -3.65
N ILE A 78 20.99 16.73 -4.58
CA ILE A 78 22.24 15.96 -4.41
C ILE A 78 23.39 16.89 -4.08
N ASP A 79 23.60 17.93 -4.91
CA ASP A 79 24.70 18.87 -4.73
C ASP A 79 24.58 19.66 -3.42
N MET A 80 23.38 20.07 -3.05
CA MET A 80 23.11 20.79 -1.80
C MET A 80 23.46 19.93 -0.58
N PHE A 81 22.97 18.68 -0.53
CA PHE A 81 23.24 17.78 0.60
C PHE A 81 24.70 17.33 0.66
N PHE A 82 25.34 17.10 -0.50
CA PHE A 82 26.76 16.79 -0.56
C PHE A 82 27.59 17.93 0.02
N ASN A 83 27.39 19.15 -0.45
CA ASN A 83 28.14 20.34 -0.02
C ASN A 83 27.90 20.68 1.47
N ALA A 84 26.68 20.46 1.97
CA ALA A 84 26.36 20.63 3.39
C ALA A 84 27.11 19.64 4.29
N ASN A 85 27.37 18.44 3.81
CA ASN A 85 28.03 17.37 4.58
C ASN A 85 29.55 17.26 4.32
N PHE A 86 30.06 17.79 3.21
CA PHE A 86 31.49 17.86 2.93
C PHE A 86 31.90 19.34 2.69
N PRO A 87 32.33 20.06 3.72
CA PRO A 87 32.74 21.44 3.59
C PRO A 87 33.99 21.60 2.67
N ALA A 88 33.97 22.64 1.84
CA ALA A 88 35.07 22.93 0.95
C ALA A 88 36.41 23.06 1.73
N GLY A 89 37.46 22.42 1.24
CA GLY A 89 38.78 22.45 1.87
C GLY A 89 38.89 21.64 3.17
N TYR A 90 37.95 20.71 3.46
CA TYR A 90 38.04 19.86 4.65
C TYR A 90 39.38 19.13 4.74
N LEU A 91 40.13 19.39 5.81
CA LEU A 91 41.49 18.90 6.01
C LEU A 91 42.46 19.17 4.83
N GLY A 92 42.22 20.24 4.07
CA GLY A 92 43.01 20.61 2.90
C GLY A 92 42.70 19.82 1.62
N ALA A 93 41.67 18.99 1.64
CA ALA A 93 41.28 18.17 0.49
C ALA A 93 40.59 19.00 -0.61
N THR A 94 40.92 18.64 -1.85
CA THR A 94 40.20 19.12 -3.05
C THR A 94 39.31 18.00 -3.58
N VAL A 95 38.01 18.23 -3.69
CA VAL A 95 37.03 17.22 -4.08
C VAL A 95 36.64 17.38 -5.56
N THR A 96 36.46 16.24 -6.23
CA THR A 96 35.89 16.12 -7.57
C THR A 96 34.64 15.27 -7.48
N GLY A 97 33.49 15.79 -7.92
CA GLY A 97 32.18 15.15 -7.83
C GLY A 97 31.23 15.92 -6.89
N PRO A 98 30.04 15.36 -6.60
CA PRO A 98 29.60 13.98 -6.92
C PRO A 98 29.29 13.80 -8.41
N ILE A 99 29.75 12.68 -8.98
CA ILE A 99 29.35 12.21 -10.30
C ILE A 99 28.10 11.33 -10.11
N LYS A 100 27.07 11.57 -10.90
CA LYS A 100 25.72 11.03 -10.74
C LYS A 100 25.44 10.03 -11.85
N PHE A 101 25.09 8.78 -11.47
CA PHE A 101 24.74 7.70 -12.38
C PHE A 101 23.31 7.22 -12.08
N PRO A 102 22.28 7.90 -12.59
CA PRO A 102 20.90 7.46 -12.43
C PRO A 102 20.59 6.34 -13.42
N ASP A 103 20.13 5.20 -12.92
CA ASP A 103 19.54 4.13 -13.73
C ASP A 103 18.02 4.16 -13.52
N VAL A 104 17.31 4.70 -14.51
CA VAL A 104 15.86 4.88 -14.46
C VAL A 104 15.12 3.54 -14.50
N ASN A 105 15.66 2.54 -15.20
CA ASN A 105 15.00 1.24 -15.34
C ASN A 105 15.04 0.41 -14.06
N ASN A 106 16.15 0.50 -13.32
CA ASN A 106 16.33 -0.20 -12.04
C ASN A 106 16.06 0.70 -10.84
N GLU A 107 15.68 1.98 -11.07
CA GLU A 107 15.48 3.00 -10.04
C GLU A 107 16.61 3.09 -9.02
N THR A 108 17.84 2.97 -9.53
CA THR A 108 19.04 3.09 -8.74
C THR A 108 19.76 4.39 -9.06
N LEU A 109 20.30 5.02 -8.03
CA LEU A 109 21.16 6.18 -8.15
C LEU A 109 22.49 5.86 -7.50
N GLU A 110 23.55 5.82 -8.28
CA GLU A 110 24.91 5.70 -7.79
C GLU A 110 25.59 7.05 -7.85
N LEU A 111 26.22 7.42 -6.75
CA LEU A 111 27.03 8.62 -6.64
C LEU A 111 28.47 8.24 -6.36
N THR A 112 29.39 8.86 -7.07
CA THR A 112 30.84 8.67 -6.83
C THR A 112 31.52 10.02 -6.65
N ALA A 113 32.51 10.08 -5.77
CA ALA A 113 33.36 11.25 -5.64
C ALA A 113 34.76 10.82 -5.25
N SER A 114 35.72 11.68 -5.57
CA SER A 114 37.13 11.54 -5.17
C SER A 114 37.62 12.80 -4.50
N ALA A 115 38.58 12.64 -3.59
CA ALA A 115 39.24 13.76 -2.93
C ALA A 115 40.77 13.56 -2.96
N VAL A 116 41.46 14.62 -3.32
CA VAL A 116 42.92 14.68 -3.31
C VAL A 116 43.37 15.47 -2.10
N ILE A 117 44.25 14.88 -1.28
CA ILE A 117 44.72 15.43 -0.02
C ILE A 117 46.23 15.66 -0.11
N PRO A 118 46.75 16.89 -0.01
CA PRO A 118 48.16 17.15 0.02
C PRO A 118 48.78 16.55 1.28
N THR A 119 49.86 15.80 1.11
CA THR A 119 50.61 15.21 2.23
C THR A 119 51.48 16.23 2.91
N SER A 120 51.69 16.07 4.21
CA SER A 120 52.58 16.93 4.98
C SER A 120 53.96 16.27 5.17
N PHE A 121 53.99 15.03 5.55
CA PHE A 121 55.21 14.27 5.87
C PHE A 121 55.60 13.30 4.78
N MET A 122 54.65 12.64 4.12
CA MET A 122 54.92 11.72 3.01
C MET A 122 55.55 12.45 1.81
N ARG A 123 55.37 13.75 1.71
CA ARG A 123 56.01 14.60 0.72
C ARG A 123 57.55 14.54 0.77
N VAL A 124 58.11 14.37 1.96
CA VAL A 124 59.55 14.18 2.13
C VAL A 124 60.05 12.89 1.49
N LEU A 125 59.17 11.90 1.35
CA LEU A 125 59.41 10.62 0.69
C LEU A 125 59.06 10.60 -0.79
N GLY A 126 58.65 11.78 -1.35
CA GLY A 126 58.27 11.90 -2.76
C GLY A 126 56.81 11.69 -3.08
N PHE A 127 55.94 11.54 -2.08
CA PHE A 127 54.50 11.43 -2.26
C PHE A 127 53.86 12.79 -1.97
N GLU A 128 53.48 13.53 -3.01
CA GLU A 128 52.98 14.90 -2.85
C GLU A 128 51.52 14.95 -2.39
N ASP A 129 50.70 13.97 -2.77
CA ASP A 129 49.28 13.85 -2.41
C ASP A 129 48.82 12.40 -2.23
N VAL A 130 47.66 12.23 -1.62
CA VAL A 130 46.93 10.96 -1.51
C VAL A 130 45.51 11.16 -2.03
N SER A 131 45.12 10.31 -2.95
CA SER A 131 43.77 10.30 -3.47
C SER A 131 42.90 9.26 -2.74
N VAL A 132 41.71 9.63 -2.36
CA VAL A 132 40.70 8.74 -1.81
C VAL A 132 39.42 8.86 -2.63
N SER A 133 38.70 7.76 -2.80
CA SER A 133 37.39 7.72 -3.47
C SER A 133 36.36 7.03 -2.59
N ALA A 134 35.11 7.39 -2.79
CA ALA A 134 33.96 6.75 -2.19
C ALA A 134 32.82 6.70 -3.21
N SER A 135 31.95 5.71 -3.04
CA SER A 135 30.69 5.60 -3.78
C SER A 135 29.56 5.31 -2.80
N SER A 136 28.38 5.75 -3.15
CA SER A 136 27.14 5.42 -2.45
C SER A 136 26.06 5.14 -3.47
N GLN A 137 25.28 4.10 -3.24
CA GLN A 137 24.17 3.72 -4.08
C GLN A 137 22.89 3.69 -3.27
N VAL A 138 21.85 4.32 -3.79
CA VAL A 138 20.49 4.20 -3.27
C VAL A 138 19.64 3.51 -4.32
N LYS A 139 18.86 2.53 -3.90
CA LYS A 139 17.79 1.92 -4.71
C LYS A 139 16.48 2.38 -4.15
N ARG A 140 15.64 2.94 -5.01
CA ARG A 140 14.27 3.25 -4.66
C ARG A 140 13.46 1.95 -4.77
N GLU A 141 12.86 1.53 -3.67
CA GLU A 141 11.90 0.44 -3.70
C GLU A 141 10.54 1.03 -4.12
N LEU A 142 10.08 0.67 -5.31
CA LEU A 142 8.74 0.99 -5.74
C LEU A 142 7.75 0.11 -4.99
N ILE A 143 6.82 0.74 -4.33
CA ILE A 143 5.68 0.06 -3.72
C ILE A 143 4.45 0.38 -4.57
N ALA A 144 3.91 -0.64 -5.23
CA ALA A 144 2.59 -0.55 -5.83
C ALA A 144 1.54 -0.52 -4.74
N LEU A 145 0.53 0.31 -4.89
CA LEU A 145 -0.56 0.47 -3.95
C LEU A 145 -1.90 0.20 -4.64
N ASP A 146 -2.59 -0.85 -4.18
CA ASP A 146 -3.95 -1.15 -4.59
C ASP A 146 -4.90 -0.82 -3.44
N VAL A 147 -5.90 0.02 -3.69
CA VAL A 147 -6.89 0.44 -2.69
C VAL A 147 -8.29 0.20 -3.24
N VAL A 148 -9.14 -0.45 -2.47
CA VAL A 148 -10.56 -0.57 -2.80
C VAL A 148 -11.40 0.22 -1.80
N LEU A 149 -12.23 1.10 -2.34
CA LEU A 149 -13.24 1.82 -1.59
C LEU A 149 -14.50 0.98 -1.55
N ALA A 150 -14.84 0.43 -0.40
CA ALA A 150 -16.09 -0.27 -0.15
C ALA A 150 -17.09 0.72 0.51
N ILE A 151 -18.01 1.25 -0.29
CA ILE A 151 -18.91 2.33 0.14
C ILE A 151 -20.32 1.78 0.34
N ASP A 152 -20.82 1.95 1.56
CA ASP A 152 -22.20 1.64 1.91
C ASP A 152 -23.17 2.49 1.09
N MET A 153 -24.09 1.81 0.42
CA MET A 153 -25.18 2.37 -0.37
C MET A 153 -26.56 1.92 0.15
N SER A 154 -26.64 1.53 1.41
CA SER A 154 -27.91 1.21 2.07
C SER A 154 -28.83 2.44 2.19
N GLY A 155 -30.09 2.20 2.48
CA GLY A 155 -31.11 3.25 2.54
C GLY A 155 -30.80 4.35 3.58
N SER A 156 -30.10 4.04 4.66
CA SER A 156 -29.65 5.00 5.69
C SER A 156 -28.75 6.10 5.12
N MET A 157 -28.00 5.81 4.07
CA MET A 157 -27.12 6.77 3.39
C MET A 157 -27.88 7.92 2.66
N THR A 158 -29.19 7.81 2.50
CA THR A 158 -30.05 8.93 2.02
C THR A 158 -30.28 9.98 3.08
N SER A 159 -30.10 9.64 4.35
CA SER A 159 -30.34 10.53 5.49
C SER A 159 -29.42 11.75 5.45
N GLY A 160 -29.86 12.83 6.12
CA GLY A 160 -29.06 14.03 6.27
C GLY A 160 -27.77 13.80 7.07
N ALA A 161 -26.65 14.35 6.60
CA ALA A 161 -25.41 14.39 7.34
C ALA A 161 -25.31 15.66 8.19
N ILE A 162 -24.69 15.57 9.36
CA ILE A 162 -24.31 16.75 10.14
C ILE A 162 -23.33 17.57 9.28
N GLY A 163 -23.60 18.85 9.10
CA GLY A 163 -22.83 19.72 8.21
C GLY A 163 -23.49 19.94 6.85
N GLY A 164 -24.60 19.25 6.54
CA GLY A 164 -25.45 19.45 5.35
C GLY A 164 -25.30 18.37 4.28
N GLY A 165 -26.30 18.30 3.41
CA GLY A 165 -26.41 17.27 2.38
C GLY A 165 -26.78 15.89 2.92
N SER A 166 -26.85 14.90 2.02
CA SER A 166 -27.05 13.50 2.40
C SER A 166 -25.72 12.84 2.80
N ARG A 167 -25.80 11.73 3.54
CA ARG A 167 -24.62 10.94 3.93
C ARG A 167 -23.84 10.46 2.71
N ILE A 168 -24.53 9.99 1.65
CA ILE A 168 -23.84 9.59 0.43
C ILE A 168 -23.15 10.76 -0.28
N ALA A 169 -23.72 11.97 -0.27
CA ALA A 169 -23.06 13.14 -0.84
C ALA A 169 -21.78 13.48 -0.08
N ALA A 170 -21.80 13.38 1.25
CA ALA A 170 -20.62 13.55 2.09
C ALA A 170 -19.55 12.48 1.83
N ALA A 171 -19.98 11.20 1.68
CA ALA A 171 -19.08 10.08 1.37
C ALA A 171 -18.38 10.28 0.01
N ARG A 172 -19.13 10.69 -1.02
CA ARG A 172 -18.57 11.01 -2.35
C ARG A 172 -17.51 12.10 -2.26
N THR A 173 -17.82 13.21 -1.59
CA THR A 173 -16.87 14.33 -1.44
C THR A 173 -15.61 13.92 -0.68
N ALA A 174 -15.74 13.09 0.35
CA ALA A 174 -14.62 12.57 1.12
C ALA A 174 -13.77 11.59 0.29
N ALA A 175 -14.40 10.69 -0.45
CA ALA A 175 -13.72 9.78 -1.38
C ALA A 175 -12.95 10.53 -2.47
N GLN A 176 -13.54 11.59 -3.06
CA GLN A 176 -12.86 12.47 -4.01
C GLN A 176 -11.60 13.12 -3.40
N THR A 177 -11.66 13.50 -2.12
CA THR A 177 -10.51 14.05 -1.40
C THR A 177 -9.37 13.02 -1.30
N LEU A 178 -9.69 11.77 -0.97
CA LEU A 178 -8.70 10.67 -0.94
C LEU A 178 -8.06 10.47 -2.32
N ILE A 179 -8.87 10.38 -3.38
CA ILE A 179 -8.38 10.22 -4.75
C ILE A 179 -7.48 11.38 -5.14
N GLY A 180 -7.88 12.62 -4.84
CA GLY A 180 -7.08 13.81 -5.07
C GLY A 180 -5.69 13.77 -4.42
N ILE A 181 -5.60 13.25 -3.20
CA ILE A 181 -4.32 13.11 -2.47
C ILE A 181 -3.48 11.98 -3.08
N LEU A 182 -4.06 10.80 -3.33
CA LEU A 182 -3.32 9.64 -3.83
C LEU A 182 -2.77 9.87 -5.24
N PHE A 183 -3.54 10.47 -6.12
CA PHE A 183 -3.09 10.83 -7.48
C PHE A 183 -2.26 12.12 -7.51
N GLY A 184 -2.52 13.06 -6.60
CA GLY A 184 -1.91 14.39 -6.64
C GLY A 184 -2.26 15.10 -7.94
N THR A 185 -1.24 15.62 -8.63
CA THR A 185 -1.39 16.30 -9.93
C THR A 185 -1.35 15.36 -11.15
N ALA A 186 -1.01 14.07 -10.94
CA ALA A 186 -0.92 13.12 -12.04
C ALA A 186 -2.33 12.64 -12.45
N PRO A 187 -2.65 12.61 -13.76
CA PRO A 187 -3.93 12.08 -14.24
C PRO A 187 -3.99 10.55 -14.14
N ASP A 188 -2.85 9.88 -14.33
CA ASP A 188 -2.72 8.42 -14.30
C ASP A 188 -1.48 8.01 -13.50
N LYS A 189 -1.53 6.85 -12.83
CA LYS A 189 -0.41 6.28 -12.07
C LYS A 189 -0.39 4.76 -12.19
N ASP A 190 0.59 4.20 -12.90
CA ASP A 190 0.71 2.76 -13.16
C ASP A 190 0.83 1.90 -11.88
N LEU A 191 1.42 2.46 -10.82
CA LEU A 191 1.62 1.78 -9.54
C LEU A 191 0.59 2.17 -8.47
N LEU A 192 -0.55 2.68 -8.88
CA LEU A 192 -1.68 3.00 -8.02
C LEU A 192 -2.95 2.46 -8.67
N GLY A 193 -3.47 1.39 -8.11
CA GLY A 193 -4.78 0.84 -8.49
C GLY A 193 -5.86 1.29 -7.50
N ILE A 194 -6.94 1.86 -7.99
CA ILE A 194 -8.10 2.21 -7.15
C ILE A 194 -9.33 1.49 -7.67
N GLY A 195 -9.95 0.67 -6.82
CA GLY A 195 -11.23 0.02 -7.08
C GLY A 195 -12.37 0.63 -6.28
N LEU A 196 -13.61 0.39 -6.71
CA LEU A 196 -14.81 0.84 -6.01
C LEU A 196 -15.82 -0.29 -5.94
N VAL A 197 -16.31 -0.57 -4.76
CA VAL A 197 -17.36 -1.54 -4.48
C VAL A 197 -18.49 -0.84 -3.75
N PRO A 198 -19.53 -0.40 -4.48
CA PRO A 198 -20.79 0.03 -3.87
C PRO A 198 -21.56 -1.20 -3.38
N TRP A 199 -22.09 -1.15 -2.18
CA TRP A 199 -22.78 -2.30 -1.59
C TRP A 199 -23.94 -1.87 -0.69
N ASN A 200 -24.93 -2.73 -0.58
CA ASN A 200 -26.00 -2.67 0.41
C ASN A 200 -26.19 -4.07 1.04
N SER A 201 -27.38 -4.65 1.03
CA SER A 201 -27.54 -6.07 1.35
C SER A 201 -26.99 -6.99 0.24
N LYS A 202 -26.68 -6.44 -0.92
CA LYS A 202 -26.21 -7.15 -2.13
C LYS A 202 -25.07 -6.35 -2.78
N VAL A 203 -24.39 -6.98 -3.74
CA VAL A 203 -23.44 -6.30 -4.60
C VAL A 203 -23.80 -6.55 -6.06
N ASN A 204 -23.81 -5.51 -6.85
CA ASN A 204 -23.94 -5.60 -8.29
C ASN A 204 -22.55 -5.93 -8.88
N VAL A 205 -22.41 -7.13 -9.43
CA VAL A 205 -21.13 -7.66 -9.93
C VAL A 205 -20.83 -7.32 -11.38
N THR A 206 -21.66 -6.48 -12.00
CA THR A 206 -21.38 -5.97 -13.33
C THR A 206 -20.27 -4.92 -13.31
N ILE A 207 -19.52 -4.81 -14.40
CA ILE A 207 -18.54 -3.75 -14.57
C ILE A 207 -19.25 -2.46 -14.97
N ASP A 208 -18.93 -1.41 -14.28
CA ASP A 208 -19.54 -0.11 -14.52
C ASP A 208 -19.48 0.37 -15.96
N GLY A 209 -20.64 0.85 -16.44
CA GLY A 209 -20.77 1.43 -17.76
C GLY A 209 -20.97 0.43 -18.88
N ALA A 210 -20.90 -0.88 -18.62
CA ALA A 210 -21.26 -1.91 -19.59
C ALA A 210 -22.74 -2.28 -19.45
N THR A 211 -23.48 -2.30 -20.55
CA THR A 211 -24.87 -2.75 -20.57
C THR A 211 -24.89 -4.27 -20.61
N TYR A 212 -25.72 -4.90 -19.78
CA TYR A 212 -25.97 -6.33 -19.88
C TYR A 212 -26.76 -6.65 -21.15
N ASP A 213 -26.25 -7.60 -21.93
CA ASP A 213 -26.89 -8.13 -23.12
C ASP A 213 -27.15 -9.64 -22.92
N PRO A 214 -28.38 -10.05 -22.74
CA PRO A 214 -28.71 -11.46 -22.54
C PRO A 214 -28.33 -12.34 -23.72
N GLY A 215 -28.19 -11.77 -24.93
CA GLY A 215 -27.70 -12.48 -26.12
C GLY A 215 -26.21 -12.81 -26.10
N LEU A 216 -25.44 -12.24 -25.15
CA LEU A 216 -24.00 -12.46 -24.97
C LEU A 216 -23.68 -13.24 -23.68
N THR A 217 -24.59 -14.06 -23.22
CA THR A 217 -24.33 -15.05 -22.16
C THR A 217 -23.60 -16.25 -22.74
N THR A 218 -22.50 -16.65 -22.12
CA THR A 218 -21.69 -17.81 -22.52
C THR A 218 -21.78 -18.88 -21.44
N GLU A 219 -22.03 -20.12 -21.87
CA GLU A 219 -21.93 -21.29 -21.03
C GLU A 219 -20.48 -21.81 -21.07
N ASP A 220 -19.80 -21.78 -19.92
CA ASP A 220 -18.40 -22.18 -19.78
C ASP A 220 -18.31 -23.55 -19.10
N PRO A 221 -17.68 -24.56 -19.74
CA PRO A 221 -17.53 -25.89 -19.16
C PRO A 221 -16.54 -25.88 -17.99
N VAL A 222 -16.89 -26.55 -16.89
CA VAL A 222 -16.08 -26.73 -15.70
C VAL A 222 -16.09 -28.20 -15.27
N ALA A 223 -15.30 -28.54 -14.23
CA ALA A 223 -15.42 -29.86 -13.60
C ALA A 223 -16.84 -30.04 -13.05
N ALA A 224 -17.42 -31.22 -13.22
CA ALA A 224 -18.77 -31.50 -12.74
C ALA A 224 -18.89 -31.23 -11.21
N PHE A 225 -19.89 -30.51 -10.82
CA PHE A 225 -20.16 -30.15 -9.42
C PHE A 225 -21.64 -30.30 -9.10
N ALA A 226 -21.98 -30.49 -7.82
CA ALA A 226 -23.35 -30.42 -7.38
C ALA A 226 -23.76 -28.96 -7.15
N HIS A 227 -24.85 -28.55 -7.75
CA HIS A 227 -25.41 -27.21 -7.48
C HIS A 227 -25.67 -27.09 -5.97
N PRO A 228 -25.11 -26.10 -5.29
CA PRO A 228 -25.12 -26.04 -3.83
C PRO A 228 -26.52 -25.96 -3.22
N VAL A 229 -27.49 -25.46 -3.99
CA VAL A 229 -28.87 -25.29 -3.54
C VAL A 229 -29.74 -26.46 -3.96
N THR A 230 -29.74 -26.81 -5.25
CA THR A 230 -30.65 -27.82 -5.81
C THR A 230 -30.12 -29.24 -5.71
N GLY A 231 -28.81 -29.41 -5.47
CA GLY A 231 -28.11 -30.69 -5.51
C GLY A 231 -28.00 -31.28 -6.92
N ALA A 232 -28.47 -30.61 -7.95
CA ALA A 232 -28.38 -31.08 -9.33
C ALA A 232 -26.93 -31.08 -9.80
N VAL A 233 -26.51 -32.14 -10.51
CA VAL A 233 -25.16 -32.19 -11.10
C VAL A 233 -25.09 -31.23 -12.29
N GLN A 234 -24.14 -30.31 -12.24
CA GLN A 234 -23.83 -29.36 -13.30
C GLN A 234 -22.39 -29.52 -13.77
N SER A 235 -22.15 -29.16 -15.01
CA SER A 235 -20.79 -29.19 -15.63
C SER A 235 -20.47 -27.89 -16.35
N ALA A 236 -21.23 -26.84 -16.08
CA ALA A 236 -21.00 -25.52 -16.66
C ALA A 236 -21.37 -24.42 -15.68
N VAL A 237 -20.77 -23.27 -15.86
CA VAL A 237 -21.15 -21.98 -15.30
C VAL A 237 -21.47 -21.01 -16.44
N TYR A 238 -22.03 -19.88 -16.10
CA TYR A 238 -22.44 -18.88 -17.10
C TYR A 238 -21.65 -17.61 -16.88
N THR A 239 -21.15 -17.03 -17.98
CA THR A 239 -20.53 -15.70 -17.97
C THR A 239 -21.34 -14.76 -18.86
N VAL A 240 -21.36 -13.49 -18.52
CA VAL A 240 -22.10 -12.45 -19.24
C VAL A 240 -21.14 -11.37 -19.72
N ASN A 241 -21.55 -10.60 -20.73
CA ASN A 241 -20.69 -9.61 -21.40
C ASN A 241 -20.19 -8.48 -20.48
N ASN A 242 -20.85 -8.20 -19.39
CA ASN A 242 -20.56 -7.07 -18.51
C ASN A 242 -20.12 -7.46 -17.08
N SER A 243 -19.83 -8.73 -16.84
CA SER A 243 -19.33 -9.21 -15.54
C SER A 243 -18.33 -10.35 -15.73
N PRO A 244 -17.17 -10.31 -15.07
CA PRO A 244 -16.23 -11.43 -15.05
C PRO A 244 -16.65 -12.51 -14.04
N VAL A 245 -17.70 -12.29 -13.27
CA VAL A 245 -18.14 -13.18 -12.21
C VAL A 245 -18.93 -14.35 -12.79
N PRO A 246 -18.50 -15.61 -12.59
CA PRO A 246 -19.24 -16.77 -13.07
C PRO A 246 -20.55 -16.96 -12.29
N LEU A 247 -21.61 -17.27 -12.99
CA LEU A 247 -22.95 -17.47 -12.45
C LEU A 247 -23.34 -18.94 -12.48
N LEU A 248 -24.09 -19.40 -11.49
CA LEU A 248 -24.59 -20.77 -11.40
C LEU A 248 -25.67 -21.10 -12.46
N ASN A 249 -26.42 -20.09 -12.86
CA ASN A 249 -27.50 -20.21 -13.83
C ASN A 249 -27.39 -19.08 -14.86
N ASP A 250 -27.99 -19.29 -16.05
CA ASP A 250 -28.25 -18.20 -16.99
C ASP A 250 -29.15 -17.17 -16.29
N PRO A 251 -28.67 -15.91 -16.14
CA PRO A 251 -29.44 -14.91 -15.39
C PRO A 251 -30.71 -14.43 -16.13
N GLY A 252 -30.81 -14.68 -17.41
CA GLY A 252 -31.94 -14.24 -18.22
C GLY A 252 -31.99 -12.70 -18.43
N PRO A 253 -32.94 -12.21 -19.21
CA PRO A 253 -33.00 -10.82 -19.67
C PRO A 253 -33.33 -9.80 -18.56
N ASP A 254 -33.91 -10.24 -17.46
CA ASP A 254 -34.39 -9.36 -16.39
C ASP A 254 -33.34 -9.20 -15.26
N TRP A 255 -32.20 -9.82 -15.41
CA TRP A 255 -31.13 -9.71 -14.41
C TRP A 255 -30.55 -8.29 -14.33
N THR A 256 -30.45 -7.76 -13.12
CA THR A 256 -29.98 -6.39 -12.85
C THR A 256 -28.55 -6.32 -12.35
N GLY A 257 -27.84 -7.46 -12.32
CA GLY A 257 -26.42 -7.51 -11.99
C GLY A 257 -26.08 -7.99 -10.58
N CYS A 258 -27.05 -8.24 -9.71
CA CYS A 258 -26.77 -8.71 -8.36
C CYS A 258 -26.68 -10.23 -8.25
N VAL A 259 -25.89 -10.68 -7.29
CA VAL A 259 -25.73 -12.07 -6.91
C VAL A 259 -25.93 -12.26 -5.41
N PHE A 260 -26.34 -13.48 -5.05
CA PHE A 260 -26.39 -13.87 -3.65
C PHE A 260 -24.99 -14.09 -3.08
N GLN A 261 -24.89 -13.95 -1.79
CA GLN A 261 -23.72 -14.37 -1.03
C GLN A 261 -23.64 -15.91 -1.03
N ARG A 262 -22.46 -16.48 -1.21
CA ARG A 262 -22.28 -17.93 -1.17
C ARG A 262 -22.15 -18.41 0.27
N TYR A 263 -22.86 -19.47 0.60
CA TYR A 263 -22.77 -20.12 1.89
C TYR A 263 -23.00 -21.62 1.73
N ALA A 264 -22.59 -22.40 2.70
CA ALA A 264 -22.94 -23.82 2.78
C ALA A 264 -23.94 -24.03 3.92
N ASP A 265 -25.08 -24.64 3.59
CA ASP A 265 -26.08 -25.06 4.58
C ASP A 265 -25.67 -26.47 5.06
N ASP A 266 -24.73 -26.53 5.96
CA ASP A 266 -24.29 -27.79 6.60
C ASP A 266 -24.54 -27.78 8.11
N GLY A 267 -25.26 -26.78 8.60
CA GLY A 267 -25.55 -26.59 10.03
C GLY A 267 -24.36 -26.10 10.85
N ASP A 268 -23.27 -25.72 10.19
CA ASP A 268 -22.08 -25.13 10.79
C ASP A 268 -21.74 -23.85 10.04
N ASP A 269 -21.80 -22.71 10.72
CA ASP A 269 -21.57 -21.36 10.18
C ASP A 269 -20.15 -21.13 9.64
N GLY A 270 -19.26 -22.10 9.79
CA GLY A 270 -17.86 -22.02 9.37
C GLY A 270 -17.60 -22.24 7.87
N ASN A 271 -18.54 -22.81 7.12
CA ASN A 271 -18.35 -23.22 5.72
C ASN A 271 -18.92 -22.24 4.72
N ASP A 272 -18.55 -20.98 4.86
CA ASP A 272 -19.09 -19.91 4.09
C ASP A 272 -18.17 -19.50 2.95
N GLY A 273 -18.57 -19.73 1.73
CA GLY A 273 -17.76 -19.50 0.56
C GLY A 273 -17.32 -18.07 0.33
N ASP A 274 -18.05 -17.13 0.90
CA ASP A 274 -17.71 -15.72 0.78
C ASP A 274 -16.77 -15.24 1.87
N VAL A 275 -16.59 -16.03 2.91
CA VAL A 275 -15.65 -15.77 4.01
C VAL A 275 -14.26 -16.33 3.70
N LEU A 276 -14.17 -17.37 2.88
CA LEU A 276 -12.93 -18.05 2.56
C LEU A 276 -12.18 -17.37 1.40
N LEU A 277 -10.85 -17.42 1.48
CA LEU A 277 -9.95 -16.90 0.45
C LEU A 277 -10.08 -17.63 -0.88
N ASN A 278 -10.35 -18.92 -0.83
CA ASN A 278 -10.36 -19.79 -2.00
C ASN A 278 -11.72 -19.77 -2.69
N ILE A 279 -11.78 -19.13 -3.85
CA ILE A 279 -12.99 -18.98 -4.65
C ILE A 279 -13.51 -20.32 -5.18
N GLY A 280 -12.65 -21.34 -5.27
CA GLY A 280 -12.98 -22.66 -5.85
C GLY A 280 -13.17 -23.77 -4.84
N GLN A 281 -12.95 -23.55 -3.54
CA GLN A 281 -13.08 -24.60 -2.52
C GLN A 281 -13.92 -24.11 -1.37
N ILE A 282 -15.10 -24.67 -1.27
CA ILE A 282 -16.03 -24.34 -0.21
C ILE A 282 -16.49 -25.66 0.41
N GLY A 283 -15.79 -26.09 1.45
CA GLY A 283 -16.18 -27.25 2.21
C GLY A 283 -16.54 -28.47 1.34
N THR A 284 -17.63 -29.11 1.66
CA THR A 284 -18.14 -30.28 0.92
C THR A 284 -19.00 -29.92 -0.31
N LYS A 285 -19.25 -28.63 -0.53
CA LYS A 285 -20.05 -28.11 -1.66
C LYS A 285 -19.21 -27.10 -2.43
N ASP A 286 -18.72 -27.47 -3.60
CA ASP A 286 -17.88 -26.63 -4.44
C ASP A 286 -18.68 -25.52 -5.10
N TRP A 287 -18.74 -24.36 -4.48
CA TRP A 287 -19.33 -23.17 -5.07
C TRP A 287 -18.36 -22.54 -6.06
N VAL A 288 -18.41 -22.96 -7.29
CA VAL A 288 -17.57 -22.45 -8.38
C VAL A 288 -18.09 -21.13 -8.97
N ALA A 289 -19.32 -20.76 -8.65
CA ALA A 289 -20.01 -19.59 -9.20
C ALA A 289 -21.01 -19.01 -8.19
N TRP A 290 -21.60 -17.89 -8.52
CA TRP A 290 -22.62 -17.19 -7.71
C TRP A 290 -24.02 -17.36 -8.30
N GLU A 291 -25.02 -17.43 -7.43
CA GLU A 291 -26.39 -17.45 -7.87
C GLU A 291 -26.87 -16.03 -8.22
N PRO A 292 -27.38 -15.81 -9.44
CA PRO A 292 -27.94 -14.51 -9.83
C PRO A 292 -29.26 -14.24 -9.13
N ILE A 293 -29.52 -12.97 -8.81
CA ILE A 293 -30.75 -12.49 -8.17
C ILE A 293 -31.66 -11.86 -9.23
N GLY A 294 -32.93 -12.19 -9.21
CA GLY A 294 -33.94 -11.56 -10.06
C GLY A 294 -34.21 -10.09 -9.71
N PRO A 295 -34.92 -9.35 -10.57
CA PRO A 295 -35.14 -7.90 -10.41
C PRO A 295 -35.95 -7.53 -9.18
N ASP A 296 -36.78 -8.44 -8.68
CA ASP A 296 -37.56 -8.32 -7.44
C ASP A 296 -36.82 -8.76 -6.19
N GLY A 297 -35.55 -9.22 -6.34
CA GLY A 297 -34.76 -9.72 -5.29
C GLY A 297 -34.92 -11.22 -5.00
N ASP A 298 -35.82 -11.90 -5.74
CA ASP A 298 -35.96 -13.35 -5.63
C ASP A 298 -34.86 -14.09 -6.37
N PRO A 299 -34.46 -15.28 -5.89
CA PRO A 299 -33.52 -16.14 -6.61
C PRO A 299 -34.17 -16.63 -7.92
N LEU A 300 -33.40 -16.56 -9.00
CA LEU A 300 -33.86 -17.05 -10.31
C LEU A 300 -34.07 -18.58 -10.34
N SER A 301 -33.42 -19.29 -9.45
CA SER A 301 -33.55 -20.73 -9.29
C SER A 301 -34.74 -21.20 -8.44
N GLY A 302 -35.53 -20.29 -7.89
CA GLY A 302 -36.64 -20.59 -6.99
C GLY A 302 -36.17 -20.94 -5.57
N TRP A 303 -34.97 -20.62 -5.23
CA TRP A 303 -34.39 -20.85 -3.91
C TRP A 303 -34.80 -19.75 -2.94
N SER A 304 -35.19 -20.13 -1.74
CA SER A 304 -35.56 -19.27 -0.60
C SER A 304 -36.13 -17.93 -1.01
N THR A 305 -37.41 -17.92 -1.23
CA THR A 305 -38.17 -16.69 -1.43
C THR A 305 -37.69 -15.62 -0.46
N CYS A 306 -37.24 -14.50 -0.96
CA CYS A 306 -37.50 -13.25 -0.30
C CYS A 306 -38.98 -13.27 0.07
N ALA A 307 -39.28 -13.78 1.24
CA ALA A 307 -40.68 -13.89 1.64
C ALA A 307 -41.25 -12.48 1.55
N MET A 308 -42.18 -12.30 0.64
CA MET A 308 -42.95 -11.08 0.59
C MET A 308 -43.66 -10.97 1.94
N ALA A 309 -43.04 -10.29 2.88
CA ALA A 309 -43.71 -9.92 4.10
C ALA A 309 -44.85 -9.01 3.72
N VAL A 310 -45.96 -9.27 4.35
CA VAL A 310 -47.19 -8.49 4.20
C VAL A 310 -46.85 -6.99 4.36
N GLY A 311 -46.65 -6.27 3.24
CA GLY A 311 -46.55 -4.82 3.28
C GLY A 311 -45.40 -4.13 2.59
N GLY A 312 -44.50 -4.78 1.88
CA GLY A 312 -43.44 -4.05 1.16
C GLY A 312 -42.27 -4.91 0.66
N ASN A 313 -41.59 -4.45 -0.34
CA ASN A 313 -40.34 -4.98 -0.89
C ASN A 313 -39.28 -5.17 0.20
N GLU A 314 -39.29 -6.26 0.92
CA GLU A 314 -38.29 -6.57 1.92
C GLU A 314 -36.96 -7.04 1.30
N CYS A 315 -36.98 -7.43 0.05
CA CYS A 315 -35.80 -7.70 -0.73
C CYS A 315 -35.28 -6.42 -1.33
N GLY A 316 -34.44 -5.72 -0.61
CA GLY A 316 -33.86 -4.50 -1.11
C GLY A 316 -33.41 -4.65 -2.58
N PRO A 317 -33.68 -3.68 -3.44
CA PRO A 317 -33.36 -3.78 -4.86
C PRO A 317 -31.86 -3.88 -5.07
N CYS A 318 -31.48 -4.50 -6.20
CA CYS A 318 -30.10 -4.46 -6.67
C CYS A 318 -29.69 -3.01 -6.95
N LEU A 319 -28.52 -2.61 -6.49
CA LEU A 319 -27.96 -1.32 -6.82
C LEU A 319 -27.73 -1.20 -8.32
N SER A 320 -27.99 -0.04 -8.90
CA SER A 320 -27.67 0.25 -10.30
C SER A 320 -26.19 0.48 -10.55
N HIS A 321 -25.38 0.55 -9.49
CA HIS A 321 -23.93 0.78 -9.53
C HIS A 321 -23.21 -0.54 -9.37
N GLY A 322 -22.46 -0.95 -10.40
CA GLY A 322 -21.65 -2.15 -10.38
C GLY A 322 -20.27 -1.94 -9.74
N ILE A 323 -19.54 -3.03 -9.61
CA ILE A 323 -18.13 -3.00 -9.18
C ILE A 323 -17.29 -2.26 -10.23
N THR A 324 -16.42 -1.38 -9.77
CA THR A 324 -15.33 -0.84 -10.58
C THR A 324 -14.04 -1.56 -10.18
N PRO A 325 -13.48 -2.42 -11.04
CA PRO A 325 -12.18 -3.03 -10.80
C PRO A 325 -11.08 -1.99 -10.63
N LEU A 326 -9.87 -2.41 -10.24
CA LEU A 326 -8.75 -1.50 -10.05
C LEU A 326 -8.48 -0.67 -11.31
N GLN A 327 -8.47 0.64 -11.16
CA GLN A 327 -8.22 1.62 -12.20
C GLN A 327 -6.98 2.44 -11.88
N HIS A 328 -6.21 2.76 -12.91
CA HIS A 328 -5.00 3.58 -12.80
C HIS A 328 -5.25 5.04 -13.20
N SER A 329 -6.45 5.35 -13.68
CA SER A 329 -6.85 6.69 -14.12
C SER A 329 -7.69 7.41 -13.09
N LYS A 330 -7.23 8.60 -12.70
CA LYS A 330 -7.92 9.48 -11.76
C LYS A 330 -9.33 9.83 -12.23
N ALA A 331 -9.44 10.26 -13.50
CA ALA A 331 -10.73 10.71 -14.05
C ALA A 331 -11.78 9.61 -14.09
N VAL A 332 -11.37 8.37 -14.38
CA VAL A 332 -12.27 7.21 -14.39
C VAL A 332 -12.84 6.98 -12.99
N ILE A 333 -11.99 6.88 -11.97
CA ILE A 333 -12.44 6.59 -10.61
C ILE A 333 -13.25 7.75 -10.00
N GLU A 334 -12.86 9.01 -10.26
CA GLU A 334 -13.62 10.18 -9.84
C GLU A 334 -15.03 10.16 -10.44
N GLY A 335 -15.16 9.85 -11.73
CA GLY A 335 -16.44 9.73 -12.42
C GLY A 335 -17.33 8.64 -11.83
N LYS A 336 -16.74 7.49 -11.42
CA LYS A 336 -17.48 6.40 -10.78
C LYS A 336 -17.95 6.76 -9.37
N ILE A 337 -17.14 7.46 -8.60
CA ILE A 337 -17.52 7.98 -7.28
C ILE A 337 -18.67 8.99 -7.43
N ASP A 338 -18.58 9.88 -8.41
CA ASP A 338 -19.64 10.89 -8.65
C ASP A 338 -20.98 10.27 -9.09
N ALA A 339 -20.93 9.12 -9.74
CA ALA A 339 -22.12 8.40 -10.15
C ALA A 339 -22.89 7.76 -8.99
N LEU A 340 -22.29 7.58 -7.81
CA LEU A 340 -22.93 6.96 -6.64
C LEU A 340 -24.15 7.78 -6.18
N THR A 341 -25.34 7.40 -6.64
CA THR A 341 -26.60 8.06 -6.32
C THR A 341 -27.64 7.03 -5.91
N SER A 342 -28.72 7.47 -5.30
CA SER A 342 -29.86 6.61 -4.97
C SER A 342 -29.53 5.41 -4.08
N PRO A 343 -28.94 5.63 -2.88
CA PRO A 343 -28.77 4.57 -1.90
C PRO A 343 -30.11 3.94 -1.55
N GLN A 344 -30.14 2.61 -1.37
CA GLN A 344 -31.35 1.85 -1.09
C GLN A 344 -31.04 0.48 -0.49
N GLY A 345 -32.06 -0.15 0.11
CA GLY A 345 -31.91 -1.48 0.68
C GLY A 345 -31.33 -1.49 2.09
N GLN A 346 -30.98 -2.66 2.54
CA GLN A 346 -30.45 -2.95 3.88
C GLN A 346 -28.91 -3.00 3.86
N THR A 347 -28.32 -3.28 5.01
CA THR A 347 -26.88 -3.23 5.22
C THR A 347 -26.33 -4.64 5.44
N ASN A 348 -25.39 -5.09 4.60
CA ASN A 348 -24.64 -6.35 4.75
C ASN A 348 -23.15 -6.06 4.58
N ILE A 349 -22.47 -5.72 5.68
CA ILE A 349 -21.05 -5.35 5.68
C ILE A 349 -20.14 -6.47 5.14
N PRO A 350 -20.37 -7.77 5.46
CA PRO A 350 -19.65 -8.89 4.86
C PRO A 350 -19.61 -8.86 3.32
N GLN A 351 -20.70 -8.45 2.65
CA GLN A 351 -20.73 -8.32 1.20
C GLN A 351 -19.76 -7.25 0.71
N GLY A 352 -19.80 -6.06 1.31
CA GLY A 352 -18.89 -4.97 0.96
C GLY A 352 -17.43 -5.35 1.12
N LEU A 353 -17.08 -5.95 2.27
CA LEU A 353 -15.72 -6.37 2.58
C LEU A 353 -15.24 -7.52 1.69
N GLY A 354 -16.08 -8.54 1.49
CA GLY A 354 -15.74 -9.72 0.69
C GLY A 354 -15.50 -9.39 -0.78
N TRP A 355 -16.36 -8.57 -1.40
CA TRP A 355 -16.15 -8.16 -2.77
C TRP A 355 -14.99 -7.19 -2.94
N ALA A 356 -14.74 -6.30 -1.98
CA ALA A 356 -13.55 -5.46 -1.98
C ALA A 356 -12.26 -6.29 -1.94
N TRP A 357 -12.25 -7.36 -1.14
CA TRP A 357 -11.12 -8.27 -1.09
C TRP A 357 -10.89 -9.01 -2.41
N ARG A 358 -11.98 -9.45 -3.09
CA ARG A 358 -11.88 -10.09 -4.42
C ARG A 358 -11.29 -9.16 -5.47
N VAL A 359 -11.67 -7.90 -5.47
CA VAL A 359 -11.13 -6.89 -6.39
C VAL A 359 -9.61 -6.68 -6.19
N LEU A 360 -9.11 -6.88 -4.97
CA LEU A 360 -7.67 -6.80 -4.68
C LEU A 360 -6.87 -8.03 -5.10
N LYS A 361 -7.52 -9.15 -5.44
CA LYS A 361 -6.80 -10.36 -5.82
C LYS A 361 -6.39 -10.33 -7.29
N PRO A 362 -5.16 -10.78 -7.63
CA PRO A 362 -4.72 -10.90 -9.02
C PRO A 362 -5.27 -12.17 -9.72
N SER A 363 -6.31 -12.76 -9.17
CA SER A 363 -6.95 -13.97 -9.67
C SER A 363 -8.42 -13.73 -9.94
N ALA A 364 -8.99 -14.53 -10.87
CA ALA A 364 -10.41 -14.45 -11.17
C ALA A 364 -11.29 -14.33 -9.90
N PRO A 365 -12.42 -13.60 -9.97
CA PRO A 365 -13.00 -13.01 -11.18
C PRO A 365 -12.38 -11.70 -11.63
N PHE A 366 -11.69 -10.95 -10.77
CA PHE A 366 -11.02 -9.69 -11.11
C PHE A 366 -9.51 -9.92 -11.20
N THR A 367 -8.89 -9.48 -12.28
CA THR A 367 -7.46 -9.77 -12.57
C THR A 367 -6.62 -8.52 -12.73
N GLU A 368 -7.16 -7.36 -12.38
CA GLU A 368 -6.52 -6.05 -12.57
C GLU A 368 -5.47 -5.75 -11.50
N ALA A 369 -5.51 -6.45 -10.37
CA ALA A 369 -4.47 -6.30 -9.35
C ALA A 369 -3.10 -6.70 -9.90
N ILE A 370 -2.10 -5.86 -9.67
CA ILE A 370 -0.73 -6.12 -10.13
C ILE A 370 -0.20 -7.37 -9.41
N PRO A 371 0.19 -8.44 -10.14
CA PRO A 371 0.79 -9.60 -9.49
C PRO A 371 2.15 -9.26 -8.90
N ASP A 372 2.52 -9.86 -7.75
CA ASP A 372 3.87 -9.79 -7.22
C ASP A 372 4.87 -10.42 -8.19
N PRO A 373 5.98 -9.97 -8.34
CA PRO A 373 6.86 -8.83 -8.47
C PRO A 373 6.92 -8.28 -9.91
N PRO A 374 7.55 -7.20 -10.21
CA PRO A 374 8.85 -6.75 -9.67
C PRO A 374 8.76 -5.75 -8.53
N TYR A 375 7.56 -5.39 -8.08
CA TYR A 375 7.37 -4.36 -7.08
C TYR A 375 6.73 -4.95 -5.82
N ARG A 376 7.16 -4.50 -4.66
CA ARG A 376 6.46 -4.78 -3.42
C ARG A 376 5.06 -4.16 -3.53
N ARG A 377 4.02 -4.94 -3.21
CA ARG A 377 2.64 -4.49 -3.27
C ARG A 377 2.08 -4.27 -1.86
N GLN A 378 1.42 -3.14 -1.67
CA GLN A 378 0.59 -2.86 -0.52
C GLN A 378 -0.86 -2.85 -0.96
N GLN A 379 -1.71 -3.58 -0.24
CA GLN A 379 -3.14 -3.65 -0.51
C GLN A 379 -3.93 -3.09 0.66
N ALA A 380 -4.98 -2.33 0.37
CA ALA A 380 -5.83 -1.76 1.38
C ALA A 380 -7.30 -1.73 0.98
N ILE A 381 -8.19 -1.86 1.97
CA ILE A 381 -9.61 -1.65 1.84
C ILE A 381 -9.99 -0.47 2.73
N VAL A 382 -10.75 0.48 2.19
CA VAL A 382 -11.38 1.55 2.95
C VAL A 382 -12.88 1.25 2.99
N LEU A 383 -13.33 0.72 4.11
CA LEU A 383 -14.72 0.32 4.36
C LEU A 383 -15.45 1.47 5.07
N LEU A 384 -16.47 2.00 4.42
CA LEU A 384 -17.34 3.03 4.98
C LEU A 384 -18.74 2.46 5.20
N THR A 385 -19.29 2.62 6.40
CA THR A 385 -20.68 2.27 6.72
C THR A 385 -21.28 3.27 7.71
N ASP A 386 -22.60 3.48 7.60
CA ASP A 386 -23.39 4.29 8.53
C ASP A 386 -24.40 3.47 9.34
N GLY A 387 -24.39 2.13 9.18
CA GLY A 387 -25.36 1.22 9.77
C GLY A 387 -24.77 -0.08 10.28
N GLU A 388 -25.57 -0.75 11.09
CA GLU A 388 -25.34 -2.11 11.55
C GLU A 388 -25.71 -3.12 10.47
N ASN A 389 -25.19 -4.35 10.60
CA ASN A 389 -25.68 -5.46 9.78
C ASN A 389 -27.17 -5.68 10.03
N VAL A 390 -27.96 -5.66 8.98
CA VAL A 390 -29.40 -5.92 9.06
C VAL A 390 -29.68 -7.23 8.34
N GLY A 391 -29.78 -8.30 9.10
CA GLY A 391 -30.15 -9.61 8.58
C GLY A 391 -31.64 -9.71 8.31
N GLY A 392 -32.02 -10.55 7.38
CA GLY A 392 -33.40 -10.86 7.10
C GLY A 392 -33.73 -11.05 5.63
N SER A 393 -34.94 -10.79 5.29
CA SER A 393 -35.50 -11.02 3.95
C SER A 393 -34.78 -10.31 2.81
N GLY A 394 -34.04 -9.24 3.13
CA GLY A 394 -33.40 -8.41 2.11
C GLY A 394 -32.14 -8.98 1.45
N ASP A 395 -31.48 -9.95 2.04
CA ASP A 395 -30.22 -10.51 1.52
C ASP A 395 -30.34 -11.88 0.85
N GLY A 396 -31.54 -12.44 0.80
CA GLY A 396 -31.81 -13.72 0.15
C GLY A 396 -31.51 -14.95 1.00
N TYR A 397 -30.86 -14.82 2.15
CA TYR A 397 -30.47 -15.95 3.00
C TYR A 397 -31.30 -16.09 4.29
N LYS A 398 -32.49 -15.55 4.30
CA LYS A 398 -33.41 -15.60 5.43
C LYS A 398 -33.59 -17.02 5.99
N GLY A 399 -33.61 -18.03 5.13
CA GLY A 399 -33.75 -19.42 5.52
C GLY A 399 -32.55 -19.97 6.29
N THR A 400 -31.36 -19.40 6.06
CA THR A 400 -30.09 -19.81 6.68
C THR A 400 -29.85 -19.09 8.00
N TRP A 401 -30.00 -17.77 8.01
CA TRP A 401 -29.65 -16.96 9.19
C TRP A 401 -30.83 -16.55 10.06
N GLY A 402 -32.04 -16.85 9.63
CA GLY A 402 -33.26 -16.40 10.31
C GLY A 402 -33.55 -14.91 10.07
N THR A 403 -34.18 -14.27 11.03
CA THR A 403 -34.56 -12.86 10.98
C THR A 403 -34.31 -12.17 12.32
N GLY A 404 -34.13 -10.85 12.28
CA GLY A 404 -33.91 -10.03 13.46
C GLY A 404 -32.57 -10.29 14.12
N GLY A 405 -32.53 -10.38 15.46
CA GLY A 405 -31.30 -10.50 16.23
C GLY A 405 -30.42 -11.69 15.89
N THR A 406 -31.02 -12.86 15.59
CA THR A 406 -30.23 -14.05 15.23
C THR A 406 -29.44 -13.81 13.93
N ALA A 407 -30.09 -13.30 12.90
CA ALA A 407 -29.39 -13.01 11.64
C ALA A 407 -28.31 -11.93 11.81
N HIS A 408 -28.55 -10.94 12.66
CA HIS A 408 -27.55 -9.91 12.98
C HIS A 408 -26.30 -10.53 13.61
N ASP A 409 -26.44 -11.44 14.58
CA ASP A 409 -25.32 -12.06 15.26
C ASP A 409 -24.51 -12.95 14.31
N GLU A 410 -25.17 -13.71 13.44
CA GLU A 410 -24.54 -14.51 12.38
C GLU A 410 -23.75 -13.64 11.40
N MET A 411 -24.34 -12.57 10.90
CA MET A 411 -23.65 -11.66 9.99
C MET A 411 -22.42 -11.00 10.66
N ASN A 412 -22.52 -10.68 11.93
CA ASN A 412 -21.41 -10.13 12.69
C ASN A 412 -20.28 -11.16 12.89
N SER A 413 -20.63 -12.41 13.20
CA SER A 413 -19.67 -13.51 13.31
C SER A 413 -18.92 -13.73 11.99
N ARG A 414 -19.65 -13.77 10.89
CA ARG A 414 -19.08 -13.87 9.53
C ARG A 414 -18.18 -12.69 9.19
N LEU A 415 -18.60 -11.48 9.52
CA LEU A 415 -17.81 -10.27 9.28
C LEU A 415 -16.45 -10.34 9.99
N LEU A 416 -16.44 -10.80 11.25
CA LEU A 416 -15.20 -10.93 12.02
C LEU A 416 -14.28 -12.00 11.45
N THR A 417 -14.83 -13.16 11.04
CA THR A 417 -14.08 -14.23 10.39
C THR A 417 -13.48 -13.77 9.07
N LEU A 418 -14.28 -13.13 8.23
CA LEU A 418 -13.85 -12.56 6.95
C LEU A 418 -12.74 -11.52 7.16
N ALA A 419 -12.92 -10.59 8.10
CA ALA A 419 -11.91 -9.58 8.41
C ALA A 419 -10.60 -10.21 8.91
N GLY A 420 -10.68 -11.30 9.68
CA GLY A 420 -9.52 -12.09 10.09
C GLY A 420 -8.75 -12.63 8.88
N ASN A 421 -9.45 -13.22 7.92
CA ASN A 421 -8.87 -13.78 6.69
C ASN A 421 -8.27 -12.68 5.80
N VAL A 422 -8.97 -11.56 5.62
CA VAL A 422 -8.48 -10.39 4.86
C VAL A 422 -7.15 -9.86 5.44
N LYS A 423 -7.10 -9.72 6.78
CA LYS A 423 -5.88 -9.26 7.48
C LYS A 423 -4.76 -10.29 7.42
N ALA A 424 -5.07 -11.57 7.53
CA ALA A 424 -4.08 -12.65 7.41
C ALA A 424 -3.44 -12.71 6.01
N ASP A 425 -4.18 -12.27 4.98
CA ASP A 425 -3.70 -12.12 3.61
C ASP A 425 -2.82 -10.87 3.40
N GLY A 426 -2.57 -10.09 4.44
CA GLY A 426 -1.72 -8.89 4.40
C GLY A 426 -2.42 -7.63 3.94
N VAL A 427 -3.73 -7.65 3.77
CA VAL A 427 -4.53 -6.48 3.38
C VAL A 427 -4.78 -5.58 4.59
N ILE A 428 -4.52 -4.29 4.45
CA ILE A 428 -4.85 -3.31 5.47
C ILE A 428 -6.32 -2.91 5.35
N VAL A 429 -7.06 -3.02 6.44
CA VAL A 429 -8.47 -2.64 6.50
C VAL A 429 -8.63 -1.36 7.31
N TYR A 430 -9.00 -0.28 6.63
CA TYR A 430 -9.45 0.97 7.25
C TYR A 430 -10.97 0.92 7.36
N VAL A 431 -11.49 1.22 8.52
CA VAL A 431 -12.93 1.22 8.78
C VAL A 431 -13.37 2.60 9.26
N ILE A 432 -14.39 3.13 8.59
CA ILE A 432 -14.95 4.43 8.89
C ILE A 432 -16.43 4.23 9.28
N GLN A 433 -16.73 4.42 10.55
CA GLN A 433 -18.09 4.47 11.08
C GLN A 433 -18.61 5.91 10.91
N PHE A 434 -19.63 6.07 10.07
CA PHE A 434 -20.10 7.38 9.68
C PHE A 434 -21.51 7.69 10.24
N ALA A 435 -21.65 8.86 10.85
CA ALA A 435 -22.94 9.41 11.32
C ALA A 435 -23.79 8.47 12.20
N ASN A 436 -23.14 7.49 12.82
CA ASN A 436 -23.74 6.53 13.74
C ASN A 436 -22.79 6.35 14.93
N ASN A 437 -23.29 6.55 16.15
CA ASN A 437 -22.52 6.47 17.39
C ASN A 437 -22.86 5.22 18.19
N ASP A 438 -23.45 4.21 17.57
CA ASP A 438 -23.76 2.95 18.24
C ASP A 438 -22.50 2.27 18.75
N GLU A 439 -22.48 1.87 20.03
CA GLU A 439 -21.30 1.31 20.68
C GLU A 439 -21.10 -0.18 20.33
N ASP A 440 -22.16 -0.94 20.03
CA ASP A 440 -22.04 -2.34 19.63
C ASP A 440 -21.48 -2.41 18.22
N LEU A 441 -21.98 -1.61 17.30
CA LEU A 441 -21.39 -1.44 15.96
C LEU A 441 -19.93 -1.02 16.04
N LYS A 442 -19.61 -0.05 16.88
CA LYS A 442 -18.26 0.43 17.10
C LYS A 442 -17.30 -0.68 17.56
N ASN A 443 -17.75 -1.49 18.51
CA ASN A 443 -16.96 -2.60 19.05
C ASN A 443 -16.65 -3.67 17.98
N ILE A 444 -17.60 -3.95 17.08
CA ILE A 444 -17.41 -4.86 15.97
C ILE A 444 -16.48 -4.24 14.92
N LEU A 445 -16.74 -3.00 14.50
CA LEU A 445 -15.95 -2.34 13.45
C LEU A 445 -14.49 -2.13 13.85
N LYS A 446 -14.19 -1.90 15.14
CA LYS A 446 -12.82 -1.88 15.66
C LYS A 446 -12.09 -3.22 15.51
N GLN A 447 -12.80 -4.34 15.57
CA GLN A 447 -12.21 -5.66 15.35
C GLN A 447 -12.03 -5.96 13.86
N VAL A 448 -12.88 -5.42 13.01
CA VAL A 448 -12.75 -5.51 11.53
C VAL A 448 -11.52 -4.76 11.05
N ALA A 449 -11.28 -3.56 11.55
CA ALA A 449 -10.13 -2.74 11.21
C ALA A 449 -8.80 -3.43 11.50
N SER A 450 -7.74 -3.03 10.82
CA SER A 450 -6.36 -3.52 11.08
C SER A 450 -5.79 -3.07 12.43
N GLY A 451 -6.46 -2.15 13.10
CA GLY A 451 -6.19 -1.72 14.46
C GLY A 451 -7.40 -1.02 15.05
N PRO A 452 -7.57 -1.00 16.38
CA PRO A 452 -8.79 -0.52 17.02
C PRO A 452 -8.95 1.01 17.05
N ASP A 453 -7.91 1.74 16.66
CA ASP A 453 -7.86 3.19 16.69
C ASP A 453 -7.24 3.75 15.40
N ALA A 454 -7.17 5.07 15.27
CA ALA A 454 -6.51 5.71 14.15
C ALA A 454 -5.07 5.17 13.97
N PRO A 455 -4.59 4.99 12.73
CA PRO A 455 -5.22 5.40 11.48
C PRO A 455 -6.21 4.39 10.88
N TYR A 456 -6.49 3.26 11.53
CA TYR A 456 -7.23 2.14 10.95
C TYR A 456 -8.73 2.20 11.23
N TYR A 457 -9.14 2.65 12.40
CA TYR A 457 -10.53 2.85 12.77
C TYR A 457 -10.81 4.31 13.07
N HIS A 458 -11.88 4.83 12.47
CA HIS A 458 -12.34 6.20 12.68
C HIS A 458 -13.86 6.25 12.88
N LEU A 459 -14.27 7.14 13.78
CA LEU A 459 -15.67 7.57 13.91
C LEU A 459 -15.79 8.98 13.35
N ALA A 460 -16.63 9.15 12.34
CA ALA A 460 -16.93 10.44 11.72
C ALA A 460 -18.40 10.81 11.97
N PRO A 461 -18.70 11.67 12.94
CA PRO A 461 -20.08 12.05 13.27
C PRO A 461 -20.74 12.89 12.18
N GLY A 462 -19.98 13.59 11.34
CA GLY A 462 -20.51 14.47 10.33
C GLY A 462 -19.65 14.56 9.06
N ALA A 463 -20.07 15.37 8.10
CA ALA A 463 -19.43 15.50 6.80
C ALA A 463 -18.02 16.10 6.86
N ALA A 464 -17.77 17.03 7.77
CA ALA A 464 -16.46 17.67 7.93
C ALA A 464 -15.42 16.72 8.53
N GLU A 465 -15.84 15.95 9.53
CA GLU A 465 -15.02 14.92 10.16
C GLU A 465 -14.73 13.80 9.16
N LEU A 466 -15.70 13.41 8.35
CA LEU A 466 -15.51 12.40 7.32
C LEU A 466 -14.43 12.82 6.29
N GLN A 467 -14.45 14.07 5.84
CA GLN A 467 -13.39 14.59 4.96
C GLN A 467 -12.00 14.56 5.63
N THR A 468 -11.96 14.88 6.93
CA THR A 468 -10.70 14.83 7.70
C THR A 468 -10.18 13.41 7.78
N VAL A 469 -11.05 12.44 8.11
CA VAL A 469 -10.70 11.02 8.19
C VAL A 469 -10.18 10.50 6.85
N PHE A 470 -10.86 10.78 5.73
CA PHE A 470 -10.39 10.35 4.41
C PHE A 470 -9.03 10.96 4.06
N ARG A 471 -8.76 12.19 4.48
CA ARG A 471 -7.44 12.82 4.32
C ARG A 471 -6.36 12.12 5.16
N GLU A 472 -6.67 11.75 6.39
CA GLU A 472 -5.75 11.02 7.27
C GLU A 472 -5.44 9.64 6.71
N VAL A 473 -6.44 8.90 6.25
CA VAL A 473 -6.26 7.60 5.59
C VAL A 473 -5.40 7.74 4.32
N ALA A 474 -5.68 8.75 3.49
CA ALA A 474 -4.89 9.00 2.27
C ALA A 474 -3.42 9.33 2.58
N ASN A 475 -3.17 10.14 3.61
CA ASN A 475 -1.81 10.47 4.04
C ASN A 475 -1.09 9.22 4.55
N HIS A 476 -1.74 8.41 5.38
CA HIS A 476 -1.15 7.17 5.88
C HIS A 476 -0.84 6.17 4.73
N LEU A 477 -1.74 6.01 3.76
CA LEU A 477 -1.50 5.21 2.56
C LEU A 477 -0.31 5.75 1.73
N THR A 478 -0.17 7.07 1.64
CA THR A 478 0.96 7.71 0.96
C THR A 478 2.27 7.47 1.72
N GLU A 479 2.26 7.57 3.04
CA GLU A 479 3.42 7.28 3.89
C GLU A 479 3.85 5.81 3.77
N LEU A 480 2.92 4.86 3.79
CA LEU A 480 3.21 3.43 3.57
C LEU A 480 3.89 3.17 2.21
N ARG A 481 3.55 3.95 1.19
CA ARG A 481 4.19 3.90 -0.13
C ARG A 481 5.60 4.48 -0.14
N LEU A 482 5.89 5.44 0.77
CA LEU A 482 7.17 6.17 0.83
C LEU A 482 8.10 5.65 1.93
N SER A 483 7.58 4.91 2.91
CA SER A 483 8.33 4.46 4.07
C SER A 483 8.97 3.11 3.83
N LYS A 484 10.19 3.12 3.26
CA LYS A 484 11.31 2.24 3.71
C LYS A 484 12.58 2.60 2.99
#